data_338a41c9281c4e9261581403696e0328
#
_entry.id   338a41c9281c4e9261581403696e0328
#
_cell.length_a   1.000
_cell.length_b   1.000
_cell.length_c   1.000
_cell.angle_alpha   90.00
_cell.angle_beta   90.00
_cell.angle_gamma   90.00
#
_symmetry.space_group_name_H-M   'P 1'
#
loop_
_entity.id
_entity.type
_entity.pdbx_description
1 polymer ?
#
loop_
_entity_poly.entity_id
_entity_poly.type
_entity_poly.pdbx_seq_one_letter_code
_entity_poly.pdbx_strand_id
1 'polypeptide(L)'
;GTHEKRDELKNFLKIVSSVSDKISFEEKDLNKILRSPVSFTLEVNNELSGIVFSGIPGGHEFNSFILALLQCGGSDLKLDNSIMDLILNIKEGLNFEVFISLSCQNCPEVVQALNKFAILNKNISNEMIDGGFFQEIIDERNIQGVPSVYLNGQLFLNGRVDMVKIVDKLQQLYPNLSKINNDTLPLQD
;
A
#
# COMPACT_ATOMS: atom_id res chain seq x y z
N GLY A 1 -13.60 7.55 -16.80
CA GLY A 1 -14.82 7.15 -16.10
C GLY A 1 -15.43 8.31 -15.34
N THR A 2 -16.70 8.19 -14.97
CA THR A 2 -17.44 9.18 -14.19
C THR A 2 -17.80 8.63 -12.83
N HIS A 3 -17.64 9.43 -11.79
CA HIS A 3 -18.07 9.14 -10.43
C HIS A 3 -18.36 10.47 -9.72
N GLU A 4 -19.40 10.51 -8.88
CA GLU A 4 -19.82 11.76 -8.19
C GLU A 4 -18.71 12.40 -7.34
N LYS A 5 -17.80 11.59 -6.77
CA LYS A 5 -16.68 12.04 -5.94
C LYS A 5 -15.39 12.31 -6.71
N ARG A 6 -15.40 12.18 -8.04
CA ARG A 6 -14.19 12.42 -8.85
C ARG A 6 -13.68 13.84 -8.73
N ASP A 7 -14.56 14.82 -8.74
CA ASP A 7 -14.18 16.24 -8.63
C ASP A 7 -13.62 16.55 -7.23
N GLU A 8 -14.14 15.91 -6.19
CA GLU A 8 -13.60 16.03 -4.83
C GLU A 8 -12.18 15.47 -4.75
N LEU A 9 -11.92 14.28 -5.30
CA LEU A 9 -10.59 13.71 -5.41
C LEU A 9 -9.64 14.62 -6.19
N LYS A 10 -10.09 15.13 -7.33
CA LYS A 10 -9.30 16.04 -8.17
C LYS A 10 -8.92 17.31 -7.42
N ASN A 11 -9.86 17.91 -6.70
CA ASN A 11 -9.59 19.10 -5.89
C ASN A 11 -8.64 18.80 -4.74
N PHE A 12 -8.80 17.66 -4.06
CA PHE A 12 -7.86 17.18 -3.05
C PHE A 12 -6.43 17.07 -3.59
N LEU A 13 -6.24 16.38 -4.72
CA LEU A 13 -4.91 16.18 -5.33
C LEU A 13 -4.30 17.50 -5.86
N LYS A 14 -5.12 18.43 -6.36
CA LYS A 14 -4.67 19.77 -6.74
C LYS A 14 -4.15 20.57 -5.55
N ILE A 15 -4.86 20.52 -4.42
CA ILE A 15 -4.41 21.19 -3.19
C ILE A 15 -3.07 20.59 -2.74
N VAL A 16 -2.95 19.27 -2.72
CA VAL A 16 -1.70 18.60 -2.33
C VAL A 16 -0.57 18.96 -3.29
N SER A 17 -0.79 18.97 -4.59
CA SER A 17 0.25 19.36 -5.56
C SER A 17 0.66 20.83 -5.47
N SER A 18 -0.18 21.69 -4.90
CA SER A 18 0.14 23.11 -4.74
C SER A 18 1.06 23.42 -3.55
N VAL A 19 1.28 22.45 -2.64
CA VAL A 19 2.12 22.69 -1.44
C VAL A 19 3.60 22.57 -1.70
N SER A 20 4.01 21.99 -2.85
CA SER A 20 5.42 21.83 -3.23
C SER A 20 5.56 21.72 -4.74
N ASP A 21 6.59 22.37 -5.29
CA ASP A 21 6.99 22.27 -6.69
C ASP A 21 7.52 20.87 -7.08
N LYS A 22 7.79 20.02 -6.10
CA LYS A 22 8.22 18.62 -6.29
C LYS A 22 7.03 17.67 -6.48
N ILE A 23 5.80 18.12 -6.25
CA ILE A 23 4.59 17.30 -6.36
C ILE A 23 3.80 17.80 -7.55
N SER A 24 3.55 16.94 -8.51
CA SER A 24 2.68 17.21 -9.65
C SER A 24 1.47 16.29 -9.65
N PHE A 25 0.40 16.74 -10.25
CA PHE A 25 -0.83 15.98 -10.44
C PHE A 25 -1.17 15.92 -11.92
N GLU A 26 -1.45 14.74 -12.42
CA GLU A 26 -1.86 14.49 -13.78
C GLU A 26 -3.07 13.57 -13.85
N GLU A 27 -4.04 13.90 -14.72
CA GLU A 27 -5.14 13.00 -15.03
C GLU A 27 -4.75 12.15 -16.25
N LYS A 28 -4.73 10.84 -16.07
CA LYS A 28 -4.47 9.85 -17.13
C LYS A 28 -5.63 8.87 -17.24
N ASP A 29 -5.92 8.41 -18.44
CA ASP A 29 -6.74 7.22 -18.64
C ASP A 29 -5.82 5.99 -18.57
N LEU A 30 -5.80 5.34 -17.41
CA LEU A 30 -4.95 4.18 -17.16
C LEU A 30 -5.58 2.85 -17.62
N ASN A 31 -6.63 2.89 -18.44
CA ASN A 31 -7.19 1.72 -19.13
C ASN A 31 -7.31 0.44 -18.25
N LYS A 32 -8.04 0.53 -17.14
CA LYS A 32 -8.30 -0.58 -16.19
C LYS A 32 -7.19 -0.93 -15.21
N ILE A 33 -6.09 -0.18 -15.11
CA ILE A 33 -5.08 -0.39 -14.08
C ILE A 33 -5.64 -0.03 -12.70
N LEU A 34 -6.51 0.97 -12.63
CA LEU A 34 -7.12 1.41 -11.39
C LEU A 34 -8.54 0.88 -11.24
N ARG A 35 -8.96 0.65 -10.00
CA ARG A 35 -10.26 0.09 -9.64
C ARG A 35 -11.43 0.97 -10.08
N SER A 36 -11.31 2.27 -9.93
CA SER A 36 -12.39 3.21 -10.23
C SER A 36 -11.88 4.61 -10.62
N PRO A 37 -12.77 5.49 -11.11
CA PRO A 37 -12.45 6.90 -11.33
C PRO A 37 -12.06 7.68 -10.06
N VAL A 38 -12.31 7.13 -8.87
CA VAL A 38 -11.92 7.70 -7.58
C VAL A 38 -10.68 6.99 -7.02
N SER A 39 -9.80 6.56 -7.92
CA SER A 39 -8.52 5.93 -7.56
C SER A 39 -7.36 6.71 -8.18
N PHE A 40 -6.23 6.67 -7.51
CA PHE A 40 -4.99 7.25 -8.02
C PHE A 40 -3.78 6.43 -7.56
N THR A 41 -2.68 6.58 -8.26
CA THR A 41 -1.40 5.96 -7.93
C THR A 41 -0.33 7.02 -7.72
N LEU A 42 0.70 6.68 -6.97
CA LEU A 42 1.89 7.51 -6.83
C LEU A 42 2.94 7.06 -7.86
N GLU A 43 3.53 8.02 -8.54
CA GLU A 43 4.65 7.83 -9.46
C GLU A 43 5.89 8.56 -8.93
N VAL A 44 7.05 7.96 -9.12
CA VAL A 44 8.35 8.56 -8.80
C VAL A 44 9.18 8.58 -10.08
N ASN A 45 9.55 9.78 -10.55
CA ASN A 45 10.30 9.93 -11.81
C ASN A 45 9.65 9.20 -13.01
N ASN A 46 8.33 9.27 -13.12
CA ASN A 46 7.48 8.62 -14.13
C ASN A 46 7.43 7.07 -14.04
N GLU A 47 7.86 6.48 -12.92
CA GLU A 47 7.68 5.06 -12.64
C GLU A 47 6.65 4.85 -11.55
N LEU A 48 5.79 3.84 -11.70
CA LEU A 48 4.79 3.48 -10.69
C LEU A 48 5.50 3.03 -9.41
N SER A 49 5.10 3.60 -8.28
CA SER A 49 5.63 3.22 -6.95
C SER A 49 5.08 1.90 -6.42
N GLY A 50 4.04 1.35 -7.05
CA GLY A 50 3.28 0.22 -6.54
C GLY A 50 2.21 0.61 -5.51
N ILE A 51 2.07 1.89 -5.17
CA ILE A 51 1.08 2.38 -4.19
C ILE A 51 -0.14 2.93 -4.93
N VAL A 52 -1.32 2.43 -4.55
CA VAL A 52 -2.61 2.86 -5.06
C VAL A 52 -3.53 3.24 -3.90
N PHE A 53 -4.26 4.31 -4.08
CA PHE A 53 -5.36 4.73 -3.20
C PHE A 53 -6.67 4.65 -3.98
N SER A 54 -7.58 3.80 -3.53
CA SER A 54 -8.95 3.69 -4.04
C SER A 54 -9.91 4.27 -3.03
N GLY A 55 -10.26 5.53 -3.23
CA GLY A 55 -10.94 6.44 -2.34
C GLY A 55 -10.13 7.72 -2.13
N ILE A 56 -10.67 8.62 -1.30
CA ILE A 56 -10.01 9.87 -0.93
C ILE A 56 -9.39 9.67 0.46
N PRO A 57 -8.05 9.64 0.61
CA PRO A 57 -7.41 9.35 1.88
C PRO A 57 -7.58 10.51 2.87
N GLY A 58 -8.70 10.49 3.58
CA GLY A 58 -9.06 11.42 4.66
C GLY A 58 -9.01 10.73 6.02
N GLY A 59 -9.53 11.39 7.06
CA GLY A 59 -9.58 10.83 8.40
C GLY A 59 -8.24 10.30 8.88
N HIS A 60 -8.22 9.08 9.40
CA HIS A 60 -6.99 8.45 9.88
C HIS A 60 -6.00 8.11 8.75
N GLU A 61 -6.47 7.94 7.50
CA GLU A 61 -5.61 7.58 6.36
C GLU A 61 -4.93 8.78 5.70
N PHE A 62 -5.26 10.01 6.10
CA PHE A 62 -4.54 11.19 5.61
C PHE A 62 -3.04 11.11 5.91
N ASN A 63 -2.67 10.66 7.12
CA ASN A 63 -1.27 10.45 7.47
C ASN A 63 -0.60 9.35 6.63
N SER A 64 -1.32 8.29 6.29
CA SER A 64 -0.78 7.22 5.43
C SER A 64 -0.44 7.75 4.04
N PHE A 65 -1.28 8.63 3.50
CA PHE A 65 -1.02 9.29 2.22
C PHE A 65 0.18 10.25 2.29
N ILE A 66 0.25 11.11 3.30
CA ILE A 66 1.37 12.06 3.46
C ILE A 66 2.70 11.30 3.64
N LEU A 67 2.72 10.25 4.46
CA LEU A 67 3.92 9.43 4.63
C LEU A 67 4.33 8.74 3.33
N ALA A 68 3.38 8.22 2.55
CA ALA A 68 3.67 7.63 1.25
C ALA A 68 4.32 8.65 0.29
N LEU A 69 3.80 9.89 0.23
CA LEU A 69 4.41 10.96 -0.57
C LEU A 69 5.84 11.27 -0.14
N LEU A 70 6.08 11.44 1.16
CA LEU A 70 7.41 11.73 1.71
C LEU A 70 8.38 10.59 1.43
N GLN A 71 7.96 9.35 1.61
CA GLN A 71 8.78 8.16 1.39
C GLN A 71 9.06 7.92 -0.10
N CYS A 72 8.10 8.15 -0.97
CA CYS A 72 8.32 8.19 -2.41
C CYS A 72 9.32 9.30 -2.81
N GLY A 73 9.33 10.41 -2.08
CA GLY A 73 10.30 11.51 -2.22
C GLY A 73 11.69 11.23 -1.63
N GLY A 74 11.94 10.04 -1.10
CA GLY A 74 13.24 9.63 -0.57
C GLY A 74 13.40 9.74 0.95
N SER A 75 12.32 10.03 1.70
CA SER A 75 12.38 9.96 3.16
C SER A 75 12.61 8.52 3.63
N ASP A 76 13.34 8.37 4.74
CA ASP A 76 13.64 7.08 5.35
C ASP A 76 12.37 6.27 5.66
N LEU A 77 12.36 5.00 5.25
CA LEU A 77 11.26 4.07 5.49
C LEU A 77 11.16 3.62 6.95
N LYS A 78 12.23 3.80 7.73
CA LYS A 78 12.32 3.36 9.13
C LYS A 78 11.92 1.89 9.29
N LEU A 79 12.61 1.03 8.55
CA LEU A 79 12.49 -0.43 8.61
C LEU A 79 13.76 -1.03 9.19
N ASP A 80 13.62 -2.08 9.98
CA ASP A 80 14.76 -2.88 10.43
C ASP A 80 15.43 -3.58 9.23
N ASN A 81 16.77 -3.70 9.28
CA ASN A 81 17.54 -4.30 8.19
C ASN A 81 17.06 -5.70 7.83
N SER A 82 16.70 -6.52 8.83
CA SER A 82 16.18 -7.87 8.61
C SER A 82 14.87 -7.89 7.81
N ILE A 83 13.99 -6.92 8.05
CA ILE A 83 12.75 -6.75 7.28
C ILE A 83 13.07 -6.26 5.88
N MET A 84 13.98 -5.29 5.75
CA MET A 84 14.40 -4.78 4.45
C MET A 84 14.98 -5.90 3.57
N ASP A 85 15.89 -6.69 4.12
CA ASP A 85 16.51 -7.82 3.42
C ASP A 85 15.46 -8.86 2.99
N LEU A 86 14.53 -9.19 3.87
CA LEU A 86 13.45 -10.11 3.55
C LEU A 86 12.60 -9.59 2.39
N ILE A 87 12.16 -8.34 2.46
CA ILE A 87 11.29 -7.74 1.44
C ILE A 87 12.02 -7.61 0.09
N LEU A 88 13.29 -7.20 0.08
CA LEU A 88 14.11 -7.09 -1.14
C LEU A 88 14.33 -8.43 -1.83
N ASN A 89 14.32 -9.53 -1.09
CA ASN A 89 14.51 -10.87 -1.63
C ASN A 89 13.26 -11.52 -2.21
N ILE A 90 12.08 -10.89 -2.07
CA ILE A 90 10.83 -11.36 -2.68
C ILE A 90 10.94 -11.20 -4.21
N LYS A 91 10.79 -12.30 -4.94
CA LYS A 91 10.82 -12.35 -6.41
C LYS A 91 9.44 -12.51 -7.02
N GLU A 92 8.51 -13.00 -6.25
CA GLU A 92 7.11 -13.19 -6.62
C GLU A 92 6.38 -11.85 -6.69
N GLY A 93 5.38 -11.76 -7.57
CA GLY A 93 4.46 -10.62 -7.60
C GLY A 93 3.49 -10.69 -6.42
N LEU A 94 3.58 -9.75 -5.50
CA LEU A 94 2.70 -9.64 -4.34
C LEU A 94 1.80 -8.42 -4.48
N ASN A 95 0.52 -8.65 -4.74
CA ASN A 95 -0.47 -7.58 -4.85
C ASN A 95 -1.33 -7.58 -3.59
N PHE A 96 -1.10 -6.60 -2.73
CA PHE A 96 -1.89 -6.40 -1.52
C PHE A 96 -3.09 -5.48 -1.77
N GLU A 97 -4.21 -5.82 -1.18
CA GLU A 97 -5.41 -5.01 -1.10
C GLU A 97 -5.75 -4.84 0.39
N VAL A 98 -5.82 -3.61 0.87
CA VAL A 98 -6.17 -3.30 2.27
C VAL A 98 -7.50 -2.58 2.30
N PHE A 99 -8.53 -3.28 2.75
CA PHE A 99 -9.84 -2.68 2.98
C PHE A 99 -9.84 -1.94 4.30
N ILE A 100 -10.24 -0.67 4.25
CA ILE A 100 -10.22 0.24 5.39
C ILE A 100 -11.56 0.98 5.55
N SER A 101 -11.68 1.65 6.68
CA SER A 101 -12.64 2.74 6.89
C SER A 101 -11.85 3.97 7.37
N LEU A 102 -12.23 5.16 6.92
CA LEU A 102 -11.55 6.40 7.30
C LEU A 102 -11.61 6.70 8.82
N SER A 103 -12.54 6.08 9.54
CA SER A 103 -12.65 6.14 11.01
C SER A 103 -11.90 5.02 11.75
N CYS A 104 -11.28 4.09 11.04
CA CYS A 104 -10.56 2.97 11.63
C CYS A 104 -9.19 3.39 12.16
N GLN A 105 -8.97 3.27 13.48
CA GLN A 105 -7.72 3.67 14.12
C GLN A 105 -6.55 2.69 13.87
N ASN A 106 -6.84 1.42 13.57
CA ASN A 106 -5.82 0.38 13.33
C ASN A 106 -5.45 0.23 11.85
N CYS A 107 -6.22 0.81 10.93
CA CYS A 107 -5.99 0.66 9.49
C CYS A 107 -4.69 1.34 9.01
N PRO A 108 -4.32 2.55 9.49
CA PRO A 108 -3.11 3.23 9.02
C PRO A 108 -1.82 2.43 9.22
N GLU A 109 -1.70 1.68 10.31
CA GLU A 109 -0.51 0.86 10.59
C GLU A 109 -0.25 -0.16 9.47
N VAL A 110 -1.30 -0.80 9.01
CA VAL A 110 -1.23 -1.81 7.94
C VAL A 110 -0.95 -1.16 6.59
N VAL A 111 -1.69 -0.10 6.26
CA VAL A 111 -1.51 0.63 4.99
C VAL A 111 -0.09 1.15 4.87
N GLN A 112 0.44 1.77 5.93
CA GLN A 112 1.79 2.33 5.94
C GLN A 112 2.86 1.24 5.85
N ALA A 113 2.70 0.11 6.53
CA ALA A 113 3.63 -1.02 6.45
C ALA A 113 3.73 -1.56 5.01
N LEU A 114 2.59 -1.81 4.38
CA LEU A 114 2.55 -2.35 3.01
C LEU A 114 2.98 -1.33 1.95
N ASN A 115 2.72 -0.05 2.17
CA ASN A 115 3.26 1.02 1.32
C ASN A 115 4.80 1.04 1.33
N LYS A 116 5.43 0.87 2.50
CA LYS A 116 6.89 0.76 2.61
C LYS A 116 7.43 -0.44 1.82
N PHE A 117 6.73 -1.57 1.86
CA PHE A 117 7.13 -2.76 1.11
C PHE A 117 7.04 -2.54 -0.41
N ALA A 118 5.98 -1.86 -0.88
CA ALA A 118 5.83 -1.51 -2.28
C ALA A 118 6.94 -0.55 -2.77
N ILE A 119 7.31 0.46 -1.95
CA ILE A 119 8.42 1.37 -2.27
C ILE A 119 9.75 0.61 -2.35
N LEU A 120 9.97 -0.34 -1.43
CA LEU A 120 11.23 -1.08 -1.32
C LEU A 120 11.42 -2.11 -2.44
N ASN A 121 10.34 -2.75 -2.90
CA ASN A 121 10.41 -3.82 -3.89
C ASN A 121 9.31 -3.68 -4.95
N LYS A 122 9.72 -3.44 -6.20
CA LYS A 122 8.82 -3.26 -7.35
C LYS A 122 7.96 -4.48 -7.72
N ASN A 123 8.24 -5.65 -7.15
CA ASN A 123 7.38 -6.82 -7.29
C ASN A 123 6.17 -6.77 -6.33
N ILE A 124 6.13 -5.78 -5.45
CA ILE A 124 5.08 -5.60 -4.46
C ILE A 124 4.24 -4.39 -4.83
N SER A 125 2.93 -4.53 -4.77
CA SER A 125 1.99 -3.42 -4.83
C SER A 125 1.06 -3.44 -3.62
N ASN A 126 0.59 -2.26 -3.23
CA ASN A 126 -0.40 -2.10 -2.17
C ASN A 126 -1.50 -1.14 -2.62
N GLU A 127 -2.74 -1.58 -2.53
CA GLU A 127 -3.92 -0.76 -2.77
C GLU A 127 -4.68 -0.57 -1.45
N MET A 128 -4.77 0.68 -0.99
CA MET A 128 -5.71 1.06 0.07
C MET A 128 -7.10 1.21 -0.54
N ILE A 129 -8.10 0.53 0.00
CA ILE A 129 -9.47 0.54 -0.51
C ILE A 129 -10.42 1.02 0.59
N ASP A 130 -11.01 2.19 0.38
CA ASP A 130 -12.06 2.69 1.28
C ASP A 130 -13.36 1.90 1.05
N GLY A 131 -13.73 1.06 2.02
CA GLY A 131 -14.94 0.24 1.95
C GLY A 131 -16.23 1.05 1.78
N GLY A 132 -16.23 2.32 2.18
CA GLY A 132 -17.37 3.22 1.96
C GLY A 132 -17.64 3.52 0.49
N PHE A 133 -16.62 3.43 -0.39
CA PHE A 133 -16.78 3.59 -1.85
C PHE A 133 -17.01 2.27 -2.58
N PHE A 134 -16.69 1.13 -1.97
CA PHE A 134 -16.66 -0.18 -2.63
C PHE A 134 -17.46 -1.23 -1.88
N GLN A 135 -18.68 -0.86 -1.47
CA GLN A 135 -19.56 -1.74 -0.69
C GLN A 135 -19.85 -3.07 -1.39
N GLU A 136 -19.95 -3.09 -2.71
CA GLU A 136 -20.17 -4.33 -3.48
C GLU A 136 -19.08 -5.37 -3.24
N ILE A 137 -17.81 -4.93 -3.18
CA ILE A 137 -16.67 -5.84 -2.93
C ILE A 137 -16.64 -6.27 -1.46
N ILE A 138 -17.03 -5.39 -0.55
CA ILE A 138 -17.18 -5.71 0.88
C ILE A 138 -18.18 -6.86 1.04
N ASP A 139 -19.34 -6.74 0.39
CA ASP A 139 -20.41 -7.74 0.45
C ASP A 139 -20.00 -9.05 -0.26
N GLU A 140 -19.41 -8.95 -1.46
CA GLU A 140 -18.95 -10.13 -2.23
C GLU A 140 -17.92 -10.95 -1.46
N ARG A 141 -16.97 -10.29 -0.80
CA ARG A 141 -15.91 -10.95 -0.01
C ARG A 141 -16.31 -11.23 1.42
N ASN A 142 -17.55 -10.88 1.81
CA ASN A 142 -18.07 -11.03 3.17
C ASN A 142 -17.14 -10.44 4.24
N ILE A 143 -16.64 -9.21 4.00
CA ILE A 143 -15.73 -8.52 4.90
C ILE A 143 -16.52 -7.98 6.09
N GLN A 144 -16.28 -8.55 7.28
CA GLN A 144 -17.02 -8.21 8.51
C GLN A 144 -16.35 -7.11 9.34
N GLY A 145 -15.12 -6.74 9.01
CA GLY A 145 -14.38 -5.73 9.76
C GLY A 145 -13.10 -5.30 9.07
N VAL A 146 -12.57 -4.18 9.51
CA VAL A 146 -11.36 -3.57 8.94
C VAL A 146 -10.31 -3.31 10.04
N PRO A 147 -9.00 -3.36 9.72
CA PRO A 147 -8.45 -3.64 8.40
C PRO A 147 -8.66 -5.09 7.98
N SER A 148 -8.89 -5.30 6.69
CA SER A 148 -8.93 -6.63 6.08
C SER A 148 -7.96 -6.64 4.89
N VAL A 149 -6.95 -7.51 4.95
CA VAL A 149 -5.84 -7.57 4.01
C VAL A 149 -5.98 -8.80 3.12
N TYR A 150 -5.94 -8.58 1.82
CA TYR A 150 -5.89 -9.63 0.81
C TYR A 150 -4.52 -9.61 0.11
N LEU A 151 -4.03 -10.78 -0.21
CA LEU A 151 -2.82 -10.98 -1.01
C LEU A 151 -3.18 -11.79 -2.24
N ASN A 152 -2.93 -11.24 -3.43
CA ASN A 152 -3.25 -11.87 -4.71
C ASN A 152 -4.72 -12.39 -4.75
N GLY A 153 -5.64 -11.58 -4.21
CA GLY A 153 -7.08 -11.88 -4.18
C GLY A 153 -7.53 -12.86 -3.10
N GLN A 154 -6.63 -13.39 -2.27
CA GLN A 154 -6.96 -14.30 -1.16
C GLN A 154 -6.84 -13.59 0.18
N LEU A 155 -7.75 -13.89 1.13
CA LEU A 155 -7.66 -13.34 2.48
C LEU A 155 -6.31 -13.71 3.11
N PHE A 156 -5.56 -12.67 3.49
CA PHE A 156 -4.23 -12.80 4.07
C PHE A 156 -4.26 -12.60 5.59
N LEU A 157 -4.75 -11.45 6.04
CA LEU A 157 -4.89 -11.10 7.46
C LEU A 157 -6.13 -10.21 7.66
N ASN A 158 -6.69 -10.22 8.85
CA ASN A 158 -7.78 -9.32 9.25
C ASN A 158 -7.67 -8.90 10.72
N GLY A 159 -8.41 -7.85 11.07
CA GLY A 159 -8.43 -7.29 12.40
C GLY A 159 -7.16 -6.50 12.73
N ARG A 160 -6.76 -6.48 14.00
CA ARG A 160 -5.55 -5.75 14.40
C ARG A 160 -4.29 -6.41 13.85
N VAL A 161 -3.72 -5.80 12.84
CA VAL A 161 -2.54 -6.26 12.12
C VAL A 161 -1.44 -5.22 12.29
N ASP A 162 -0.24 -5.67 12.65
CA ASP A 162 0.98 -4.88 12.69
C ASP A 162 2.01 -5.44 11.69
N MET A 163 3.12 -4.75 11.54
CA MET A 163 4.17 -5.14 10.60
C MET A 163 4.75 -6.53 10.92
N VAL A 164 4.88 -6.88 12.19
CA VAL A 164 5.43 -8.18 12.61
C VAL A 164 4.53 -9.32 12.13
N LYS A 165 3.22 -9.20 12.32
CA LYS A 165 2.25 -10.19 11.83
C LYS A 165 2.27 -10.34 10.32
N ILE A 166 2.46 -9.24 9.58
CA ILE A 166 2.58 -9.27 8.12
C ILE A 166 3.82 -10.07 7.72
N VAL A 167 4.97 -9.75 8.32
CA VAL A 167 6.26 -10.42 8.04
C VAL A 167 6.19 -11.90 8.40
N ASP A 168 5.71 -12.25 9.59
CA ASP A 168 5.55 -13.64 10.03
C ASP A 168 4.67 -14.44 9.06
N LYS A 169 3.57 -13.84 8.60
CA LYS A 169 2.66 -14.49 7.66
C LYS A 169 3.31 -14.67 6.29
N LEU A 170 4.08 -13.70 5.81
CA LEU A 170 4.85 -13.81 4.57
C LEU A 170 5.87 -14.94 4.67
N GLN A 171 6.60 -15.05 5.77
CA GLN A 171 7.57 -16.14 5.99
C GLN A 171 6.91 -17.53 6.02
N GLN A 172 5.69 -17.63 6.57
CA GLN A 172 4.91 -18.87 6.55
C GLN A 172 4.51 -19.27 5.13
N LEU A 173 4.08 -18.30 4.29
CA LEU A 173 3.66 -18.56 2.92
C LEU A 173 4.85 -18.77 1.96
N TYR A 174 5.97 -18.15 2.25
CA TYR A 174 7.19 -18.17 1.44
C TYR A 174 8.39 -18.61 2.30
N PRO A 175 8.50 -19.90 2.70
CA PRO A 175 9.55 -20.38 3.62
C PRO A 175 10.98 -20.17 3.11
N ASN A 176 11.16 -20.02 1.81
CA ASN A 176 12.46 -19.77 1.20
C ASN A 176 13.02 -18.38 1.51
N LEU A 177 12.17 -17.42 1.90
CA LEU A 177 12.60 -16.08 2.32
C LEU A 177 13.40 -16.11 3.62
N SER A 178 13.16 -17.11 4.48
CA SER A 178 13.85 -17.25 5.78
C SER A 178 15.24 -17.89 5.66
N LYS A 179 15.58 -18.52 4.53
CA LYS A 179 16.84 -19.26 4.37
C LYS A 179 18.02 -18.38 3.96
N ILE A 180 17.78 -17.15 3.52
CA ILE A 180 18.82 -16.27 2.96
C ILE A 180 19.73 -15.69 4.05
N ASN A 181 19.28 -15.61 5.29
CA ASN A 181 20.05 -15.03 6.39
C ASN A 181 21.13 -15.96 6.99
N ASN A 182 21.22 -17.23 6.58
CA ASN A 182 22.20 -18.17 7.13
C ASN A 182 23.43 -18.39 6.24
N ASP A 183 23.41 -17.94 4.98
CA ASP A 183 24.50 -18.20 4.03
C ASP A 183 25.46 -17.02 3.79
N THR A 184 25.28 -15.89 4.50
CA THR A 184 26.11 -14.69 4.32
C THR A 184 26.91 -14.25 5.54
N LEU A 185 27.21 -15.17 6.47
CA LEU A 185 28.24 -14.92 7.47
C LEU A 185 29.60 -15.32 6.86
N PRO A 186 30.51 -14.37 6.58
CA PRO A 186 31.89 -14.73 6.26
C PRO A 186 32.50 -15.39 7.50
N LEU A 187 32.99 -16.60 7.32
CA LEU A 187 33.87 -17.25 8.28
C LEU A 187 35.06 -16.28 8.55
N GLN A 188 35.11 -15.77 9.74
CA GLN A 188 36.30 -15.07 10.22
C GLN A 188 37.34 -16.14 10.56
N ASP A 189 38.42 -16.20 9.77
CA ASP A 189 39.69 -16.80 10.14
C ASP A 189 40.46 -15.90 11.13
#